data_b840f6252389819ee1200369ad960b77
#
_entry.id   b840f6252389819ee1200369ad960b77
#
_cell.length_a   1.000
_cell.length_b   1.000
_cell.length_c   1.000
_cell.angle_alpha   90.00
_cell.angle_beta   90.00
_cell.angle_gamma   90.00
#
_symmetry.space_group_name_H-M   'P 1'
#
loop_
_entity.id
_entity.type
_entity.pdbx_description
1 polymer ?
#
loop_
_entity_poly.entity_id
_entity_poly.type
_entity_poly.pdbx_seq_one_letter_code
_entity_poly.pdbx_strand_id
1 'polypeptide(L)'
;EVIELPEQIEQKIYVKPTKEYRHFIKNGYLVLDDGTELVGDNSLTKILYARQLCGMYHQEKMDAFRDLLESTEDRVIVFYNFNEELTRLRKICEALDREVSFVNGSGRSMYAYECVENSVTFIQYQAGAMGGNFQKANKIIYYTMPLGKGSCDLWEQSKKRIHRIGQDKSCFYYYLLVKGSFEEKNLAALRK
;
A
#
# COMPACT_ATOMS: atom_id res chain seq x y z
N GLU A 1 34.19 -12.02 5.75
CA GLU A 1 33.11 -12.66 5.00
C GLU A 1 32.10 -11.59 4.55
N VAL A 2 31.90 -11.44 3.24
CA VAL A 2 30.95 -10.45 2.69
C VAL A 2 29.59 -11.12 2.63
N ILE A 3 28.61 -10.55 3.37
CA ILE A 3 27.24 -11.03 3.32
C ILE A 3 26.55 -10.32 2.15
N GLU A 4 26.18 -11.07 1.13
CA GLU A 4 25.40 -10.56 0.02
C GLU A 4 23.92 -10.67 0.34
N LEU A 5 23.19 -9.55 0.19
CA LEU A 5 21.74 -9.54 0.28
C LEU A 5 21.12 -9.99 -1.05
N PRO A 6 19.95 -10.61 -1.03
CA PRO A 6 19.32 -11.12 -2.26
C PRO A 6 18.88 -9.99 -3.19
N GLU A 7 18.56 -10.36 -4.42
CA GLU A 7 18.09 -9.44 -5.45
C GLU A 7 16.80 -8.72 -5.04
N GLN A 8 16.66 -7.48 -5.47
CA GLN A 8 15.45 -6.69 -5.33
C GLN A 8 14.81 -6.47 -6.70
N ILE A 9 13.53 -6.82 -6.81
CA ILE A 9 12.76 -6.73 -8.06
C ILE A 9 11.57 -5.81 -7.84
N GLU A 10 11.48 -4.74 -8.61
CA GLU A 10 10.36 -3.79 -8.54
C GLU A 10 9.43 -3.98 -9.74
N GLN A 11 8.12 -3.95 -9.47
CA GLN A 11 7.10 -4.06 -10.50
C GLN A 11 6.00 -3.03 -10.27
N LYS A 12 5.76 -2.19 -11.28
CA LYS A 12 4.64 -1.24 -11.29
C LYS A 12 3.44 -1.91 -11.94
N ILE A 13 2.29 -1.83 -11.26
CA ILE A 13 1.02 -2.35 -11.75
C ILE A 13 0.07 -1.17 -11.90
N TYR A 14 -0.34 -0.87 -13.13
CA TYR A 14 -1.16 0.28 -13.43
C TYR A 14 -2.63 -0.11 -13.55
N VAL A 15 -3.49 0.70 -12.94
CA VAL A 15 -4.94 0.63 -13.11
C VAL A 15 -5.44 1.94 -13.69
N LYS A 16 -6.59 1.91 -14.35
CA LYS A 16 -7.16 3.09 -14.99
C LYS A 16 -7.74 4.05 -13.93
N PRO A 17 -7.67 5.37 -14.14
CA PRO A 17 -8.38 6.30 -13.28
C PRO A 17 -9.89 6.10 -13.39
N THR A 18 -10.59 6.22 -12.27
CA THR A 18 -12.06 6.11 -12.22
C THR A 18 -12.72 7.37 -12.79
N LYS A 19 -14.01 7.26 -13.12
CA LYS A 19 -14.82 8.44 -13.49
C LYS A 19 -14.84 9.46 -12.35
N GLU A 20 -14.98 8.97 -11.13
CA GLU A 20 -15.05 9.77 -9.91
C GLU A 20 -13.75 10.57 -9.72
N TYR A 21 -12.61 9.93 -9.90
CA TYR A 21 -11.31 10.61 -9.82
C TYR A 21 -11.21 11.71 -10.88
N ARG A 22 -11.53 11.40 -12.14
CA ARG A 22 -11.46 12.36 -13.24
C ARG A 22 -12.39 13.55 -13.02
N HIS A 23 -13.60 13.26 -12.57
CA HIS A 23 -14.59 14.32 -12.28
C HIS A 23 -14.09 15.25 -11.17
N PHE A 24 -13.58 14.67 -10.09
CA PHE A 24 -13.07 15.43 -8.96
C PHE A 24 -11.85 16.29 -9.35
N ILE A 25 -10.89 15.74 -10.08
CA ILE A 25 -9.72 16.50 -10.54
C ILE A 25 -10.12 17.68 -11.42
N LYS A 26 -11.13 17.49 -12.26
CA LYS A 26 -11.62 18.55 -13.18
C LYS A 26 -12.43 19.62 -12.44
N ASN A 27 -13.32 19.24 -11.54
CA ASN A 27 -14.33 20.10 -10.96
C ASN A 27 -14.07 20.52 -9.50
N GLY A 28 -13.19 19.82 -8.79
CA GLY A 28 -12.91 20.08 -7.37
C GLY A 28 -14.04 19.67 -6.44
N TYR A 29 -15.05 18.97 -6.93
CA TYR A 29 -16.23 18.56 -6.18
C TYR A 29 -16.77 17.23 -6.71
N LEU A 30 -17.22 16.38 -5.80
CA LEU A 30 -17.83 15.10 -6.15
C LEU A 30 -18.76 14.64 -5.02
N VAL A 31 -19.89 14.07 -5.39
CA VAL A 31 -20.77 13.34 -4.46
C VAL A 31 -20.66 11.84 -4.79
N LEU A 32 -20.26 11.06 -3.81
CA LEU A 32 -20.18 9.60 -3.94
C LEU A 32 -21.57 8.97 -3.85
N ASP A 33 -21.72 7.73 -4.29
CA ASP A 33 -22.99 6.99 -4.30
C ASP A 33 -23.63 6.87 -2.92
N ASP A 34 -22.84 6.87 -1.86
CA ASP A 34 -23.31 6.82 -0.46
C ASP A 34 -23.72 8.20 0.07
N GLY A 35 -23.67 9.25 -0.76
CA GLY A 35 -24.01 10.62 -0.39
C GLY A 35 -22.85 11.43 0.21
N THR A 36 -21.66 10.83 0.37
CA THR A 36 -20.48 11.55 0.85
C THR A 36 -20.07 12.63 -0.14
N GLU A 37 -19.90 13.86 0.35
CA GLU A 37 -19.46 15.00 -0.44
C GLU A 37 -17.95 15.22 -0.29
N LEU A 38 -17.23 15.29 -1.40
CA LEU A 38 -15.83 15.63 -1.45
C LEU A 38 -15.68 17.03 -2.04
N VAL A 39 -15.27 17.98 -1.21
CA VAL A 39 -15.10 19.38 -1.62
C VAL A 39 -13.64 19.78 -1.52
N GLY A 40 -12.99 19.91 -2.66
CA GLY A 40 -11.59 20.32 -2.76
C GLY A 40 -11.47 21.83 -2.88
N ASP A 41 -11.77 22.55 -1.80
CA ASP A 41 -11.77 24.01 -1.77
C ASP A 41 -10.39 24.65 -1.62
N ASN A 42 -9.38 23.83 -1.28
CA ASN A 42 -7.97 24.26 -1.24
C ASN A 42 -7.06 23.12 -1.70
N SER A 43 -5.76 23.40 -1.84
CA SER A 43 -4.80 22.40 -2.34
C SER A 43 -4.65 21.18 -1.42
N LEU A 44 -4.77 21.35 -0.12
CA LEU A 44 -4.64 20.25 0.84
C LEU A 44 -5.84 19.29 0.74
N THR A 45 -7.05 19.81 0.69
CA THR A 45 -8.27 18.99 0.53
C THR A 45 -8.33 18.31 -0.83
N LYS A 46 -7.87 19.01 -1.89
CA LYS A 46 -7.78 18.40 -3.24
C LYS A 46 -6.86 17.18 -3.23
N ILE A 47 -5.68 17.30 -2.65
CA ILE A 47 -4.72 16.18 -2.56
C ILE A 47 -5.28 15.06 -1.68
N LEU A 48 -5.86 15.41 -0.54
CA LEU A 48 -6.45 14.43 0.38
C LEU A 48 -7.51 13.57 -0.32
N TYR A 49 -8.46 14.21 -0.98
CA TYR A 49 -9.54 13.48 -1.65
C TYR A 49 -9.09 12.76 -2.91
N ALA A 50 -8.12 13.31 -3.66
CA ALA A 50 -7.51 12.61 -4.78
C ALA A 50 -6.86 11.30 -4.30
N ARG A 51 -6.16 11.32 -3.17
CA ARG A 51 -5.57 10.13 -2.55
C ARG A 51 -6.62 9.11 -2.16
N GLN A 52 -7.72 9.55 -1.54
CA GLN A 52 -8.82 8.65 -1.17
C GLN A 52 -9.48 8.02 -2.39
N LEU A 53 -9.67 8.79 -3.45
CA LEU A 53 -10.23 8.28 -4.70
C LEU A 53 -9.31 7.28 -5.40
N CYS A 54 -8.02 7.35 -5.20
CA CYS A 54 -7.06 6.37 -5.72
C CYS A 54 -6.93 5.11 -4.85
N GLY A 55 -7.30 5.17 -3.59
CA GLY A 55 -7.11 4.07 -2.64
C GLY A 55 -8.41 3.47 -2.11
N MET A 56 -9.24 4.30 -1.48
CA MET A 56 -10.47 3.84 -0.80
C MET A 56 -11.63 3.57 -1.77
N TYR A 57 -11.72 4.32 -2.86
CA TYR A 57 -12.85 4.32 -3.80
C TYR A 57 -12.43 3.89 -5.20
N HIS A 58 -11.57 2.87 -5.28
CA HIS A 58 -11.04 2.38 -6.56
C HIS A 58 -11.16 0.86 -6.63
N GLN A 59 -12.23 0.35 -7.24
CA GLN A 59 -12.51 -1.08 -7.29
C GLN A 59 -11.45 -1.84 -8.10
N GLU A 60 -11.04 -1.33 -9.25
CA GLU A 60 -10.04 -1.98 -10.10
C GLU A 60 -8.68 -2.14 -9.39
N LYS A 61 -8.30 -1.18 -8.56
CA LYS A 61 -7.09 -1.28 -7.75
C LYS A 61 -7.22 -2.37 -6.68
N MET A 62 -8.38 -2.46 -6.05
CA MET A 62 -8.67 -3.54 -5.10
C MET A 62 -8.67 -4.91 -5.79
N ASP A 63 -9.18 -5.00 -7.01
CA ASP A 63 -9.13 -6.22 -7.81
C ASP A 63 -7.69 -6.61 -8.14
N ALA A 64 -6.84 -5.65 -8.51
CA ALA A 64 -5.40 -5.89 -8.74
C ALA A 64 -4.69 -6.37 -7.48
N PHE A 65 -5.04 -5.84 -6.32
CA PHE A 65 -4.55 -6.30 -5.02
C PHE A 65 -4.95 -7.77 -4.79
N ARG A 66 -6.19 -8.11 -5.04
CA ARG A 66 -6.69 -9.48 -4.94
C ARG A 66 -5.92 -10.41 -5.86
N ASP A 67 -5.70 -10.03 -7.11
CA ASP A 67 -4.96 -10.82 -8.10
C ASP A 67 -3.53 -11.12 -7.62
N LEU A 68 -2.87 -10.14 -7.02
CA LEU A 68 -1.54 -10.33 -6.45
C LEU A 68 -1.54 -11.36 -5.32
N LEU A 69 -2.52 -11.29 -4.42
CA LEU A 69 -2.64 -12.26 -3.33
C LEU A 69 -2.92 -13.67 -3.85
N GLU A 70 -3.77 -13.80 -4.88
CA GLU A 70 -4.07 -15.10 -5.50
C GLU A 70 -2.86 -15.70 -6.22
N SER A 71 -1.89 -14.88 -6.61
CA SER A 71 -0.69 -15.33 -7.32
C SER A 71 0.37 -15.98 -6.43
N THR A 72 0.24 -15.88 -5.11
CA THR A 72 1.27 -16.37 -4.18
C THR A 72 0.66 -16.89 -2.89
N GLU A 73 1.29 -17.94 -2.33
CA GLU A 73 1.01 -18.45 -0.98
C GLU A 73 2.06 -17.99 0.04
N ASP A 74 2.94 -17.08 -0.36
CA ASP A 74 3.95 -16.51 0.54
C ASP A 74 3.35 -15.43 1.44
N ARG A 75 4.05 -15.14 2.55
CA ARG A 75 3.75 -13.98 3.37
C ARG A 75 3.88 -12.71 2.55
N VAL A 76 2.93 -11.80 2.70
CA VAL A 76 2.91 -10.51 1.99
C VAL A 76 2.80 -9.38 3.01
N ILE A 77 3.62 -8.36 2.84
CA ILE A 77 3.53 -7.10 3.60
C ILE A 77 2.81 -6.08 2.73
N VAL A 78 1.85 -5.35 3.28
CA VAL A 78 1.08 -4.33 2.56
C VAL A 78 1.23 -2.99 3.27
N PHE A 79 1.74 -1.99 2.58
CA PHE A 79 1.81 -0.63 3.08
C PHE A 79 0.61 0.18 2.59
N TYR A 80 0.00 0.94 3.49
CA TYR A 80 -1.20 1.72 3.22
C TYR A 80 -1.21 3.02 4.05
N ASN A 81 -2.14 3.93 3.72
CA ASN A 81 -2.27 5.23 4.38
C ASN A 81 -3.55 5.37 5.23
N PHE A 82 -4.73 5.13 4.66
CA PHE A 82 -6.01 5.41 5.30
C PHE A 82 -6.61 4.18 5.98
N ASN A 83 -7.21 4.36 7.14
CA ASN A 83 -7.86 3.27 7.88
C ASN A 83 -8.92 2.55 7.04
N GLU A 84 -9.65 3.27 6.20
CA GLU A 84 -10.66 2.68 5.33
C GLU A 84 -10.03 1.76 4.26
N GLU A 85 -8.81 2.03 3.83
CA GLU A 85 -8.07 1.12 2.95
C GLU A 85 -7.88 -0.23 3.65
N LEU A 86 -7.43 -0.24 4.89
CA LEU A 86 -7.29 -1.47 5.68
C LEU A 86 -8.63 -2.22 5.79
N THR A 87 -9.69 -1.51 6.12
CA THR A 87 -11.03 -2.11 6.27
C THR A 87 -11.46 -2.85 4.99
N ARG A 88 -11.27 -2.22 3.84
CA ARG A 88 -11.67 -2.79 2.54
C ARG A 88 -10.75 -3.93 2.11
N LEU A 89 -9.45 -3.77 2.24
CA LEU A 89 -8.47 -4.79 1.84
C LEU A 89 -8.53 -6.02 2.76
N ARG A 90 -8.82 -5.82 4.03
CA ARG A 90 -8.99 -6.91 4.99
C ARG A 90 -10.14 -7.84 4.59
N LYS A 91 -11.24 -7.30 4.06
CA LYS A 91 -12.35 -8.10 3.55
C LYS A 91 -11.92 -8.99 2.38
N ILE A 92 -11.04 -8.51 1.54
CA ILE A 92 -10.46 -9.31 0.43
C ILE A 92 -9.65 -10.46 1.00
N CYS A 93 -8.83 -10.22 2.01
CA CYS A 93 -8.04 -11.26 2.67
C CYS A 93 -8.93 -12.32 3.32
N GLU A 94 -10.01 -11.91 3.98
CA GLU A 94 -10.98 -12.82 4.59
C GLU A 94 -11.63 -13.72 3.52
N ALA A 95 -12.01 -13.15 2.38
CA ALA A 95 -12.61 -13.91 1.27
C ALA A 95 -11.62 -14.91 0.65
N LEU A 96 -10.32 -14.69 0.77
CA LEU A 96 -9.26 -15.57 0.29
C LEU A 96 -8.71 -16.51 1.37
N ASP A 97 -9.32 -16.56 2.54
CA ASP A 97 -8.86 -17.33 3.70
C ASP A 97 -7.41 -17.02 4.08
N ARG A 98 -7.02 -15.73 3.98
CA ARG A 98 -5.70 -15.25 4.37
C ARG A 98 -5.79 -14.52 5.71
N GLU A 99 -5.09 -15.01 6.72
CA GLU A 99 -5.05 -14.37 8.03
C GLU A 99 -4.26 -13.07 7.99
N VAL A 100 -4.67 -12.11 8.81
CA VAL A 100 -4.15 -10.74 8.78
C VAL A 100 -3.45 -10.39 10.08
N SER A 101 -2.28 -9.79 9.94
CA SER A 101 -1.61 -9.03 10.99
C SER A 101 -1.64 -7.54 10.63
N PHE A 102 -1.46 -6.68 11.62
CA PHE A 102 -1.44 -5.23 11.36
C PHE A 102 -0.54 -4.47 12.32
N VAL A 103 -0.02 -3.35 11.85
CA VAL A 103 0.71 -2.34 12.63
C VAL A 103 0.15 -0.98 12.22
N ASN A 104 -0.60 -0.33 13.10
CA ASN A 104 -1.22 0.97 12.82
C ASN A 104 -1.31 1.82 14.10
N GLY A 105 -1.95 2.98 14.00
CA GLY A 105 -2.12 3.90 15.13
C GLY A 105 -2.92 3.35 16.31
N SER A 106 -3.73 2.31 16.09
CA SER A 106 -4.54 1.66 17.13
C SER A 106 -3.81 0.54 17.86
N GLY A 107 -2.68 0.10 17.34
CA GLY A 107 -1.92 -0.97 17.95
C GLY A 107 -1.23 -1.90 16.97
N ARG A 108 -0.87 -3.07 17.48
CA ARG A 108 -0.07 -4.05 16.75
C ARG A 108 -0.59 -5.47 17.03
N SER A 109 -0.80 -6.24 16.01
CA SER A 109 -1.13 -7.67 16.10
C SER A 109 -0.28 -8.43 15.08
N MET A 110 0.63 -9.27 15.55
CA MET A 110 1.62 -9.94 14.71
C MET A 110 1.50 -11.47 14.71
N TYR A 111 0.46 -12.01 15.32
CA TYR A 111 0.28 -13.47 15.43
C TYR A 111 0.28 -14.15 14.05
N ALA A 112 -0.51 -13.64 13.11
CA ALA A 112 -0.60 -14.25 11.77
C ALA A 112 0.76 -14.19 11.04
N TYR A 113 1.45 -13.06 11.12
CA TYR A 113 2.78 -12.93 10.53
C TYR A 113 3.75 -13.97 11.08
N GLU A 114 3.75 -14.19 12.40
CA GLU A 114 4.69 -15.13 13.03
C GLU A 114 4.33 -16.58 12.76
N CYS A 115 3.06 -16.94 12.74
CA CYS A 115 2.59 -18.32 12.81
C CYS A 115 1.96 -18.85 11.52
N VAL A 116 1.55 -17.98 10.57
CA VAL A 116 0.83 -18.39 9.35
C VAL A 116 1.63 -18.02 8.11
N GLU A 117 2.04 -19.02 7.35
CA GLU A 117 2.96 -18.84 6.21
C GLU A 117 2.39 -17.97 5.07
N ASN A 118 1.08 -17.99 4.85
CA ASN A 118 0.44 -17.20 3.80
C ASN A 118 -0.26 -15.97 4.34
N SER A 119 0.12 -15.51 5.52
CA SER A 119 -0.48 -14.32 6.14
C SER A 119 -0.21 -13.04 5.36
N VAL A 120 -1.09 -12.05 5.55
CA VAL A 120 -0.96 -10.72 4.98
C VAL A 120 -0.83 -9.72 6.14
N THR A 121 0.25 -8.96 6.16
CA THR A 121 0.53 -7.99 7.22
C THR A 121 0.39 -6.58 6.69
N PHE A 122 -0.55 -5.82 7.26
CA PHE A 122 -0.83 -4.44 6.88
C PHE A 122 -0.06 -3.49 7.79
N ILE A 123 0.73 -2.60 7.19
CA ILE A 123 1.52 -1.61 7.91
C ILE A 123 1.13 -0.21 7.44
N GLN A 124 0.59 0.59 8.36
CA GLN A 124 0.38 2.01 8.11
C GLN A 124 1.74 2.72 8.22
N TYR A 125 2.08 3.53 7.22
CA TYR A 125 3.44 4.07 7.09
C TYR A 125 4.01 4.68 8.35
N GLN A 126 3.26 5.55 9.00
CA GLN A 126 3.73 6.26 10.20
C GLN A 126 3.93 5.33 11.39
N ALA A 127 3.03 4.36 11.57
CA ALA A 127 3.15 3.38 12.64
C ALA A 127 4.29 2.38 12.37
N GLY A 128 4.54 2.05 11.12
CA GLY A 128 5.65 1.19 10.71
C GLY A 128 7.03 1.76 10.98
N ALA A 129 7.15 3.09 11.13
CA ALA A 129 8.40 3.75 11.50
C ALA A 129 8.89 3.36 12.89
N MET A 130 8.00 2.85 13.75
CA MET A 130 8.32 2.42 15.11
C MET A 130 9.12 1.12 15.19
N GLY A 131 9.54 0.56 14.06
CA GLY A 131 10.41 -0.60 14.01
C GLY A 131 9.68 -1.90 13.71
N GLY A 132 10.45 -2.89 13.31
CA GLY A 132 9.97 -4.22 12.97
C GLY A 132 10.76 -4.80 11.80
N ASN A 133 11.12 -6.05 11.95
CA ASN A 133 11.82 -6.81 10.93
C ASN A 133 10.85 -7.84 10.38
N PHE A 134 10.64 -7.81 9.08
CA PHE A 134 9.65 -8.65 8.41
C PHE A 134 10.30 -9.55 7.35
N GLN A 135 11.53 -10.03 7.60
CA GLN A 135 12.27 -10.85 6.66
C GLN A 135 11.76 -12.29 6.50
N LYS A 136 10.75 -12.71 7.26
CA LYS A 136 10.00 -13.93 6.95
C LYS A 136 9.18 -13.75 5.66
N ALA A 137 8.87 -12.51 5.29
CA ALA A 137 8.26 -12.17 4.02
C ALA A 137 9.32 -11.72 3.02
N ASN A 138 9.07 -11.94 1.73
CA ASN A 138 9.92 -11.44 0.65
C ASN A 138 9.13 -10.61 -0.37
N LYS A 139 7.88 -10.26 -0.06
CA LYS A 139 7.00 -9.50 -0.95
C LYS A 139 6.37 -8.34 -0.20
N ILE A 140 6.45 -7.16 -0.82
CA ILE A 140 5.76 -5.96 -0.35
C ILE A 140 4.82 -5.48 -1.45
N ILE A 141 3.58 -5.18 -1.08
CA ILE A 141 2.62 -4.47 -1.92
C ILE A 141 2.48 -3.05 -1.37
N TYR A 142 2.81 -2.08 -2.19
CA TYR A 142 2.50 -0.68 -1.92
C TYR A 142 1.13 -0.39 -2.50
N TYR A 143 0.10 -0.51 -1.67
CA TYR A 143 -1.28 -0.24 -2.10
C TYR A 143 -1.49 1.24 -2.40
N THR A 144 -0.98 2.10 -1.53
CA THR A 144 -0.84 3.54 -1.74
C THR A 144 0.54 3.96 -1.24
N MET A 145 1.09 5.05 -1.78
CA MET A 145 2.42 5.53 -1.44
C MET A 145 2.36 6.63 -0.37
N PRO A 146 3.42 6.79 0.45
CA PRO A 146 3.46 7.91 1.37
C PRO A 146 3.60 9.23 0.61
N LEU A 147 3.05 10.30 1.17
CA LEU A 147 3.10 11.64 0.59
C LEU A 147 3.46 12.65 1.67
N GLY A 148 4.20 13.70 1.29
CA GLY A 148 4.55 14.80 2.15
C GLY A 148 5.94 14.69 2.74
N LYS A 149 6.19 15.50 3.77
CA LYS A 149 7.51 15.57 4.42
C LYS A 149 7.87 14.23 5.06
N GLY A 150 9.07 13.76 4.82
CA GLY A 150 9.56 12.48 5.36
C GLY A 150 9.10 11.25 4.58
N SER A 151 8.32 11.41 3.51
CA SER A 151 7.81 10.29 2.72
C SER A 151 8.93 9.47 2.05
N CYS A 152 10.00 10.12 1.62
CA CYS A 152 11.14 9.45 1.03
C CYS A 152 11.80 8.50 2.04
N ASP A 153 12.02 8.95 3.25
CA ASP A 153 12.60 8.15 4.33
C ASP A 153 11.69 6.98 4.70
N LEU A 154 10.38 7.22 4.79
CA LEU A 154 9.40 6.16 5.06
C LEU A 154 9.44 5.07 3.99
N TRP A 155 9.51 5.47 2.73
CA TRP A 155 9.58 4.53 1.61
C TRP A 155 10.89 3.74 1.63
N GLU A 156 12.03 4.42 1.77
CA GLU A 156 13.35 3.77 1.84
C GLU A 156 13.42 2.78 3.02
N GLN A 157 12.93 3.18 4.18
CA GLN A 157 12.90 2.32 5.36
C GLN A 157 11.97 1.11 5.17
N SER A 158 10.84 1.30 4.47
CA SER A 158 9.88 0.21 4.23
C SER A 158 10.52 -0.95 3.46
N LYS A 159 11.35 -0.64 2.47
CA LYS A 159 12.05 -1.65 1.66
C LYS A 159 13.00 -2.50 2.52
N LYS A 160 13.64 -1.88 3.49
CA LYS A 160 14.60 -2.54 4.39
C LYS A 160 13.93 -3.43 5.45
N ARG A 161 12.61 -3.43 5.55
CA ARG A 161 11.89 -4.33 6.46
C ARG A 161 12.02 -5.80 6.05
N ILE A 162 12.13 -6.06 4.75
CA ILE A 162 12.30 -7.41 4.21
C ILE A 162 13.70 -7.66 3.64
N HIS A 163 14.36 -6.63 3.09
CA HIS A 163 15.68 -6.73 2.48
C HIS A 163 16.75 -6.45 3.52
N ARG A 164 17.14 -7.48 4.24
CA ARG A 164 18.08 -7.38 5.35
C ARG A 164 18.69 -8.73 5.67
N ILE A 165 19.70 -8.75 6.55
CA ILE A 165 20.35 -9.97 7.02
C ILE A 165 19.31 -10.95 7.55
N GLY A 166 19.36 -12.20 7.08
CA GLY A 166 18.37 -13.23 7.38
C GLY A 166 17.34 -13.45 6.26
N GLN A 167 17.34 -12.58 5.24
CA GLN A 167 16.56 -12.80 4.03
C GLN A 167 17.36 -13.62 3.03
N ASP A 168 16.84 -14.77 2.63
CA ASP A 168 17.48 -15.69 1.68
C ASP A 168 16.76 -15.73 0.32
N LYS A 169 15.64 -15.02 0.18
CA LYS A 169 14.83 -14.99 -1.05
C LYS A 169 14.92 -13.64 -1.72
N SER A 170 14.79 -13.62 -3.06
CA SER A 170 14.62 -12.36 -3.82
C SER A 170 13.44 -11.58 -3.27
N CYS A 171 13.60 -10.26 -3.14
CA CYS A 171 12.58 -9.37 -2.61
C CYS A 171 11.81 -8.70 -3.74
N PHE A 172 10.50 -8.80 -3.68
CA PHE A 172 9.60 -8.23 -4.70
C PHE A 172 8.82 -7.06 -4.12
N TYR A 173 8.83 -5.94 -4.84
CA TYR A 173 8.12 -4.73 -4.49
C TYR A 173 7.08 -4.41 -5.58
N TYR A 174 5.80 -4.50 -5.24
CA TYR A 174 4.70 -4.25 -6.16
C TYR A 174 4.08 -2.89 -5.86
N TYR A 175 4.04 -2.02 -6.86
CA TYR A 175 3.44 -0.69 -6.74
C TYR A 175 2.13 -0.66 -7.51
N LEU A 176 1.01 -0.51 -6.79
CA LEU A 176 -0.31 -0.34 -7.40
C LEU A 176 -0.55 1.15 -7.65
N LEU A 177 -0.63 1.54 -8.91
CA LEU A 177 -0.65 2.94 -9.32
C LEU A 177 -1.85 3.22 -10.22
N VAL A 178 -2.54 4.31 -9.96
CA VAL A 178 -3.56 4.83 -10.88
C VAL A 178 -2.85 5.60 -11.98
N LYS A 179 -2.98 5.13 -13.22
CA LYS A 179 -2.31 5.68 -14.38
C LYS A 179 -2.77 7.11 -14.66
N GLY A 180 -1.81 8.02 -14.90
CA GLY A 180 -2.11 9.42 -15.17
C GLY A 180 -2.50 10.22 -13.93
N SER A 181 -2.45 9.63 -12.73
CA SER A 181 -2.74 10.32 -11.49
C SER A 181 -1.48 10.89 -10.84
N PHE A 182 -1.69 11.63 -9.74
CA PHE A 182 -0.60 12.12 -8.91
C PHE A 182 0.29 10.99 -8.37
N GLU A 183 -0.22 9.76 -8.27
CA GLU A 183 0.55 8.62 -7.74
C GLU A 183 1.80 8.32 -8.56
N GLU A 184 1.73 8.41 -9.87
CA GLU A 184 2.90 8.23 -10.74
C GLU A 184 3.95 9.32 -10.49
N LYS A 185 3.52 10.58 -10.39
CA LYS A 185 4.40 11.72 -10.10
C LYS A 185 5.02 11.59 -8.72
N ASN A 186 4.23 11.14 -7.74
CA ASN A 186 4.69 10.95 -6.38
C ASN A 186 5.78 9.88 -6.30
N LEU A 187 5.58 8.73 -6.92
CA LEU A 187 6.60 7.67 -6.95
C LEU A 187 7.88 8.15 -7.65
N ALA A 188 7.76 8.85 -8.77
CA ALA A 188 8.91 9.42 -9.47
C ALA A 188 9.69 10.42 -8.58
N ALA A 189 8.97 11.23 -7.79
CA ALA A 189 9.59 12.17 -6.86
C ALA A 189 10.31 11.45 -5.71
N LEU A 190 9.75 10.35 -5.20
CA LEU A 190 10.40 9.56 -4.15
C LEU A 190 11.71 8.91 -4.60
N ARG A 191 11.85 8.63 -5.89
CA ARG A 191 13.04 8.00 -6.47
C ARG A 191 14.17 9.00 -6.77
N LYS A 192 13.92 10.28 -6.68
CA LYS A 192 14.95 11.33 -6.83
C LYS A 192 15.68 11.54 -5.52
#